data_4f326d26a0ae5c4770d17180bff4ae51
#
_entry.id   4f326d26a0ae5c4770d17180bff4ae51
#
_cell.length_a   1.000
_cell.length_b   1.000
_cell.length_c   1.000
_cell.angle_alpha   90.00
_cell.angle_beta   90.00
_cell.angle_gamma   90.00
#
_symmetry.space_group_name_H-M   'P 1'
#
loop_
_entity.id
_entity.type
_entity.pdbx_description
1 polymer ?
#
loop_
_entity_poly.entity_id
_entity_poly.type
_entity_poly.pdbx_seq_one_letter_code
_entity_poly.pdbx_strand_id
1 'polypeptide(L)' 'MATFHYKACTIDATPVFSLGVYHASVRISRESSEGKSDGEVVKFGDLGQFLDEDKAIDFAHQWGVEWINENWT' A
#
# COMPACT_ATOMS: atom_id res chain seq x y z
N MET A 1 -3.47 -5.03 -9.37
CA MET A 1 -3.89 -3.94 -8.47
C MET A 1 -4.92 -4.46 -7.47
N ALA A 2 -4.72 -4.19 -6.20
CA ALA A 2 -5.62 -4.67 -5.16
C ALA A 2 -5.77 -3.62 -4.08
N THR A 3 -6.95 -3.56 -3.49
CA THR A 3 -7.28 -2.59 -2.46
C THR A 3 -7.68 -3.32 -1.19
N PHE A 4 -7.11 -2.94 -0.07
CA PHE A 4 -7.38 -3.52 1.23
C PHE A 4 -7.74 -2.43 2.21
N HIS A 5 -8.53 -2.79 3.22
CA HIS A 5 -8.91 -1.85 4.28
C HIS A 5 -8.35 -2.32 5.61
N TYR A 6 -7.80 -1.39 6.38
CA TYR A 6 -7.21 -1.72 7.67
C TYR A 6 -7.30 -0.51 8.59
N LYS A 7 -8.03 -0.64 9.71
CA LYS A 7 -8.16 0.41 10.74
C LYS A 7 -8.49 1.78 10.16
N ALA A 8 -9.55 1.87 9.38
CA ALA A 8 -10.01 3.10 8.75
C ALA A 8 -9.04 3.65 7.70
N CYS A 9 -8.07 2.85 7.30
CA CYS A 9 -7.13 3.21 6.24
C CYS A 9 -7.39 2.35 5.02
N THR A 10 -6.99 2.85 3.86
CA THR A 10 -7.06 2.10 2.61
C THR A 10 -5.64 1.85 2.12
N ILE A 11 -5.36 0.60 1.80
CA ILE A 11 -4.06 0.19 1.27
C ILE A 11 -4.25 -0.25 -0.17
N ASP A 12 -3.69 0.49 -1.10
CA ASP A 12 -3.72 0.13 -2.52
C ASP A 12 -2.37 -0.47 -2.90
N ALA A 13 -2.38 -1.76 -3.20
CA ALA A 13 -1.19 -2.44 -3.69
C ALA A 13 -1.17 -2.28 -5.20
N THR A 14 -0.15 -1.62 -5.73
CA THR A 14 -0.03 -1.30 -7.13
C THR A 14 1.29 -1.79 -7.68
N PRO A 15 1.43 -3.11 -7.91
CA PRO A 15 2.69 -3.62 -8.45
C PRO A 15 2.95 -3.09 -9.85
N VAL A 16 4.21 -2.79 -10.14
CA VAL A 16 4.62 -2.29 -11.45
C VAL A 16 5.49 -3.35 -12.10
N PHE A 17 5.09 -3.79 -13.30
CA PHE A 17 5.87 -4.77 -14.05
C PHE A 17 6.90 -4.04 -14.90
N SER A 18 8.16 -4.35 -14.67
CA SER A 18 9.25 -3.73 -15.42
C SER A 18 10.44 -4.68 -15.42
N LEU A 19 11.09 -4.79 -16.58
CA LEU A 19 12.30 -5.59 -16.74
C LEU A 19 12.14 -7.03 -16.26
N GLY A 20 10.96 -7.60 -16.53
CA GLY A 20 10.69 -9.01 -16.23
C GLY A 20 10.29 -9.31 -14.82
N VAL A 21 10.16 -8.31 -13.95
CA VAL A 21 9.75 -8.53 -12.55
C VAL A 21 8.70 -7.54 -12.14
N TYR A 22 7.96 -7.89 -11.08
CA TYR A 22 6.98 -6.99 -10.47
C TYR A 22 7.64 -6.28 -9.29
N HIS A 23 7.59 -4.96 -9.33
CA HIS A 23 8.10 -4.13 -8.24
C HIS A 23 6.95 -3.82 -7.31
N ALA A 24 7.05 -4.20 -6.06
CA ALA A 24 6.01 -3.94 -5.08
C ALA A 24 5.95 -2.45 -4.76
N SER A 25 4.76 -1.89 -4.82
CA SER A 25 4.54 -0.51 -4.41
C SER A 25 3.18 -0.42 -3.74
N VAL A 26 3.01 0.60 -2.90
CA VAL A 26 1.81 0.72 -2.11
C VAL A 26 1.45 2.19 -1.94
N ARG A 27 0.16 2.44 -1.90
CA ARG A 27 -0.38 3.74 -1.59
C ARG A 27 -1.31 3.56 -0.39
N ILE A 28 -1.04 4.29 0.67
CA ILE A 28 -1.82 4.20 1.90
C ILE A 28 -2.53 5.51 2.11
N SER A 29 -3.84 5.46 2.29
CA SER A 29 -4.63 6.66 2.51
C SER A 29 -5.47 6.51 3.77
N ARG A 30 -5.72 7.62 4.42
CA ARG A 30 -6.50 7.69 5.65
C ARG A 30 -7.49 8.82 5.55
N GLU A 31 -8.76 8.54 5.85
CA GLU A 31 -9.78 9.57 5.81
C GLU A 31 -9.69 10.46 7.04
N SER A 32 -10.04 11.74 6.85
CA SER A 32 -10.15 12.66 7.95
C SER A 32 -11.39 12.30 8.77
N SER A 33 -11.24 12.18 10.08
CA SER A 33 -12.33 11.83 10.97
C SER A 33 -13.35 12.94 11.14
N GLU A 34 -13.04 14.16 10.70
CA GLU A 34 -13.91 15.29 10.86
C GLU A 34 -14.65 15.71 9.58
N GLY A 35 -14.63 14.85 8.59
CA GLY A 35 -15.29 15.15 7.34
C GLY A 35 -14.62 16.22 6.50
N LYS A 36 -13.44 16.64 6.86
CA LYS A 36 -12.66 17.54 6.04
C LYS A 36 -12.07 16.77 4.87
N SER A 37 -11.94 17.42 3.75
CA SER A 37 -11.56 16.77 2.51
C SER A 37 -10.13 16.23 2.47
N ASP A 38 -9.30 16.61 3.41
CA ASP A 38 -7.89 16.29 3.33
C ASP A 38 -7.49 15.15 4.24
N GLY A 39 -7.68 13.92 3.74
CA GLY A 39 -7.07 12.77 4.36
C GLY A 39 -5.58 12.75 4.05
N GLU A 40 -4.84 11.95 4.77
CA GLU A 40 -3.43 11.78 4.49
C GLU A 40 -3.23 10.67 3.47
N VAL A 41 -2.32 10.88 2.54
CA VAL A 41 -1.97 9.88 1.54
C VAL A 41 -0.46 9.78 1.47
N VAL A 42 0.05 8.58 1.58
CA VAL A 42 1.48 8.32 1.42
C VAL A 42 1.67 7.27 0.34
N LYS A 43 2.76 7.36 -0.39
CA LYS A 43 3.08 6.42 -1.47
C LYS A 43 4.49 5.92 -1.28
N PHE A 44 4.66 4.62 -1.51
CA PHE A 44 5.97 3.99 -1.42
C PHE A 44 6.16 3.10 -2.64
N GLY A 45 7.34 3.15 -3.22
CA GLY A 45 7.66 2.34 -4.39
C GLY A 45 8.94 1.55 -4.17
N ASP A 46 9.17 0.58 -5.06
CA ASP A 46 10.36 -0.25 -5.02
C ASP A 46 10.59 -0.93 -3.68
N LEU A 47 9.51 -1.43 -3.10
CA LEU A 47 9.58 -2.13 -1.81
C LEU A 47 10.21 -3.52 -1.95
N GLY A 48 10.18 -4.08 -3.14
CA GLY A 48 10.77 -5.38 -3.41
C GLY A 48 10.47 -5.82 -4.82
N GLN A 49 11.15 -6.86 -5.28
CA GLN A 49 10.97 -7.41 -6.62
C GLN A 49 10.49 -8.85 -6.53
N PHE A 50 9.52 -9.20 -7.35
CA PHE A 50 8.88 -10.52 -7.31
C PHE A 50 8.63 -11.01 -8.73
N LEU A 51 8.65 -12.31 -8.92
CA LEU A 51 8.32 -12.90 -10.21
C LEU A 51 6.82 -13.03 -10.42
N ASP A 52 6.05 -13.04 -9.34
CA ASP A 52 4.60 -13.16 -9.39
C ASP A 52 3.92 -11.89 -8.88
N GLU A 53 2.88 -11.47 -9.60
CA GLU A 53 2.09 -10.31 -9.21
C GLU A 53 1.47 -10.51 -7.84
N ASP A 54 0.91 -11.69 -7.57
CA ASP A 54 0.25 -11.97 -6.30
C ASP A 54 1.21 -11.82 -5.13
N LYS A 55 2.45 -12.23 -5.29
CA LYS A 55 3.45 -12.09 -4.24
C LYS A 55 3.80 -10.63 -3.99
N ALA A 56 3.88 -9.84 -5.05
CA ALA A 56 4.13 -8.41 -4.92
C ALA A 56 2.98 -7.73 -4.19
N ILE A 57 1.74 -8.11 -4.50
CA ILE A 57 0.56 -7.57 -3.83
C ILE A 57 0.54 -7.95 -2.35
N ASP A 58 0.81 -9.21 -2.03
CA ASP A 58 0.84 -9.66 -0.64
C ASP A 58 1.91 -8.93 0.16
N PHE A 59 3.08 -8.75 -0.43
CA PHE A 59 4.16 -8.03 0.23
C PHE A 59 3.75 -6.58 0.50
N ALA A 60 3.19 -5.91 -0.49
CA ALA A 60 2.75 -4.52 -0.34
C ALA A 60 1.67 -4.40 0.72
N HIS A 61 0.73 -5.35 0.76
CA HIS A 61 -0.33 -5.36 1.76
C HIS A 61 0.25 -5.48 3.18
N GLN A 62 1.11 -6.45 3.40
CA GLN A 62 1.72 -6.65 4.71
C GLN A 62 2.58 -5.45 5.11
N TRP A 63 3.34 -4.94 4.17
CA TRP A 63 4.16 -3.76 4.41
C TRP A 63 3.30 -2.58 4.83
N GLY A 64 2.17 -2.39 4.16
CA GLY A 64 1.25 -1.30 4.50
C GLY A 64 0.65 -1.45 5.88
N VAL A 65 0.25 -2.67 6.25
CA VAL A 65 -0.30 -2.95 7.58
C VAL A 65 0.72 -2.61 8.67
N GLU A 66 1.96 -3.06 8.48
CA GLU A 66 3.02 -2.79 9.45
C GLU A 66 3.33 -1.30 9.54
N TRP A 67 3.35 -0.62 8.41
CA TRP A 67 3.60 0.82 8.38
C TRP A 67 2.52 1.59 9.17
N ILE A 68 1.26 1.22 8.96
CA ILE A 68 0.14 1.85 9.67
C ILE A 68 0.27 1.63 11.17
N ASN A 69 0.60 0.40 11.58
CA ASN A 69 0.76 0.09 12.99
C ASN A 69 1.89 0.88 13.64
N GLU A 70 2.94 1.17 12.90
CA GLU A 70 4.08 1.90 13.43
C GLU A 70 3.91 3.42 13.40
N ASN A 71 3.10 3.92 12.48
CA ASN A 71 3.04 5.36 12.24
C ASN A 71 1.67 5.98 12.53
N TRP A 72 0.60 5.23 12.35
CA TRP A 72 -0.76 5.78 12.44
C TRP A 72 -1.64 5.13 13.50
N THR A 73 -1.10 4.35 14.38
CA THR A 73 -1.88 3.72 15.47
C THR A 73 -1.29 3.99 16.85
#